data_ab53d8e196f0acf45923bd6a7977c87c
#
_entry.id   ab53d8e196f0acf45923bd6a7977c87c
#
_cell.length_a   1.000
_cell.length_b   1.000
_cell.length_c   1.000
_cell.angle_alpha   90.00
_cell.angle_beta   90.00
_cell.angle_gamma   90.00
#
_symmetry.space_group_name_H-M   'P 1'
#
loop_
_entity.id
_entity.type
_entity.pdbx_description
1 polymer ?
#
loop_
_entity_poly.entity_id
_entity_poly.type
_entity_poly.pdbx_seq_one_letter_code
_entity_poly.pdbx_strand_id
1 'polypeptide(L)'
;FAGGETATVTKDGITLSIDKGTSTSGAGNLYNGQQFRIYKGNILTVSSTVGNITQIVFTCTANGTTKQGPGCFAAQDGYSYEGKIGTWVGNAAAVNFTAESNQVRATTIEVTVSGEAGSTKKAAGLKFSETTVNYELGTTFTAPTFTKATTAAVKFVSDNEEVATVNAEGVIAATGKEGKAVITASAEENDDFNAGTATCTVYVYHMNVYKKATAVEAGKDYLIVAQRDEKTYYAAPVKYNAEKPYGYLNSFKVDGIVDELKIKSSYNDAFTFEGVEGGYAIKDANGYYLYMDENVKHASFQLGNEAKAWTVEPAENGTFTITNNGKFIQYGNGTFTTFGAWTEAQENAVKPMLFVLDDAASSINGVQTTVKPQNNVRYNIAGQRVAADYKGIVIINGKKYLQK
;
A
#
# COMPACT_ATOMS: atom_id res chain seq x y z
N PHE A 1 6.62 6.11 -22.92
CA PHE A 1 6.20 7.47 -22.54
C PHE A 1 4.75 7.66 -22.95
N ALA A 2 3.86 7.21 -22.12
CA ALA A 2 2.41 7.20 -22.36
C ALA A 2 1.69 8.13 -21.39
N GLY A 3 0.60 8.74 -21.82
CA GLY A 3 -0.20 9.62 -20.99
C GLY A 3 -0.77 8.91 -19.75
N GLY A 4 -1.08 9.68 -18.70
CA GLY A 4 -1.58 9.28 -17.39
C GLY A 4 -1.46 10.47 -16.44
N GLU A 5 -1.25 10.20 -15.16
CA GLU A 5 -0.96 11.28 -14.19
C GLU A 5 0.50 11.74 -14.30
N THR A 6 1.42 10.84 -14.64
CA THR A 6 2.85 11.12 -14.83
C THR A 6 3.41 10.29 -15.98
N ALA A 7 4.27 10.91 -16.81
CA ALA A 7 5.02 10.24 -17.87
C ALA A 7 6.53 10.47 -17.65
N THR A 8 7.35 9.41 -17.70
CA THR A 8 8.79 9.49 -17.37
C THR A 8 9.63 8.76 -18.39
N VAL A 9 10.79 9.33 -18.75
CA VAL A 9 11.84 8.67 -19.54
C VAL A 9 13.21 9.02 -18.96
N THR A 10 14.09 8.02 -18.88
CA THR A 10 15.47 8.20 -18.40
C THR A 10 16.45 7.73 -19.47
N LYS A 11 17.47 8.53 -19.72
CA LYS A 11 18.59 8.21 -20.61
C LYS A 11 19.86 8.87 -20.07
N ASP A 12 20.95 8.11 -20.01
CA ASP A 12 22.31 8.59 -19.64
C ASP A 12 22.34 9.39 -18.31
N GLY A 13 21.56 8.95 -17.31
CA GLY A 13 21.47 9.61 -16.00
C GLY A 13 20.60 10.87 -15.97
N ILE A 14 20.00 11.26 -17.10
CA ILE A 14 19.03 12.35 -17.19
C ILE A 14 17.61 11.76 -17.23
N THR A 15 16.74 12.26 -16.36
CA THR A 15 15.33 11.89 -16.31
C THR A 15 14.46 13.07 -16.70
N LEU A 16 13.57 12.87 -17.66
CA LEU A 16 12.46 13.75 -17.99
C LEU A 16 11.19 13.15 -17.40
N SER A 17 10.50 13.89 -16.55
CA SER A 17 9.22 13.50 -15.99
C SER A 17 8.20 14.60 -16.27
N ILE A 18 7.04 14.24 -16.82
CA ILE A 18 5.94 15.18 -17.04
C ILE A 18 4.81 14.76 -16.11
N ASP A 19 4.54 15.62 -15.13
CA ASP A 19 3.40 15.50 -14.25
C ASP A 19 2.19 16.19 -14.87
N LYS A 20 1.00 15.65 -14.64
CA LYS A 20 -0.25 16.20 -15.15
C LYS A 20 -0.48 17.63 -14.63
N GLY A 21 -0.10 17.93 -13.38
CA GLY A 21 -0.36 19.20 -12.75
C GLY A 21 -1.85 19.57 -12.84
N THR A 22 -2.12 20.80 -13.31
CA THR A 22 -3.50 21.30 -13.50
C THR A 22 -4.09 21.01 -14.88
N SER A 23 -3.40 20.23 -15.71
CA SER A 23 -3.87 19.94 -17.07
C SER A 23 -5.15 19.10 -17.09
N THR A 24 -6.10 19.48 -17.95
CA THR A 24 -7.31 18.70 -18.26
C THR A 24 -7.04 17.57 -19.25
N SER A 25 -5.87 17.55 -19.90
CA SER A 25 -5.50 16.59 -20.97
C SER A 25 -4.59 15.46 -20.49
N GLY A 26 -4.37 15.32 -19.16
CA GLY A 26 -3.43 14.36 -18.59
C GLY A 26 -1.97 14.83 -18.68
N ALA A 27 -1.03 13.96 -18.31
CA ALA A 27 0.39 14.20 -18.50
C ALA A 27 0.74 14.20 -19.99
N GLY A 28 1.76 14.95 -20.38
CA GLY A 28 2.28 14.98 -21.73
C GLY A 28 2.90 13.65 -22.17
N ASN A 29 3.32 13.58 -23.43
CA ASN A 29 3.89 12.38 -24.02
C ASN A 29 4.97 12.67 -25.06
N LEU A 30 5.75 11.64 -25.41
CA LEU A 30 6.59 11.63 -26.60
C LEU A 30 5.77 11.11 -27.80
N TYR A 31 5.26 12.03 -28.60
CA TYR A 31 4.38 11.72 -29.73
C TYR A 31 5.18 11.22 -30.94
N ASN A 32 4.86 10.02 -31.41
CA ASN A 32 5.50 9.35 -32.55
C ASN A 32 7.05 9.28 -32.45
N GLY A 33 7.62 9.31 -31.24
CA GLY A 33 9.06 9.34 -31.04
C GLY A 33 9.75 10.64 -31.50
N GLN A 34 9.01 11.69 -31.85
CA GLN A 34 9.55 12.89 -32.49
C GLN A 34 9.30 14.19 -31.73
N GLN A 35 8.32 14.24 -30.85
CA GLN A 35 7.94 15.47 -30.16
C GLN A 35 7.54 15.21 -28.72
N PHE A 36 8.18 15.93 -27.80
CA PHE A 36 7.73 16.03 -26.41
C PHE A 36 6.56 17.01 -26.38
N ARG A 37 5.37 16.52 -26.03
CA ARG A 37 4.17 17.31 -25.85
C ARG A 37 3.97 17.58 -24.36
N ILE A 38 4.07 18.81 -23.95
CA ILE A 38 3.83 19.29 -22.59
C ILE A 38 2.55 20.14 -22.65
N TYR A 39 1.42 19.56 -22.20
CA TYR A 39 0.13 20.24 -22.30
C TYR A 39 0.04 21.41 -21.33
N LYS A 40 -0.84 22.38 -21.61
CA LYS A 40 -1.10 23.47 -20.67
C LYS A 40 -1.45 22.91 -19.29
N GLY A 41 -0.80 23.41 -18.26
CA GLY A 41 -0.95 22.97 -16.88
C GLY A 41 -0.01 21.82 -16.47
N ASN A 42 0.71 21.17 -17.41
CA ASN A 42 1.72 20.17 -17.07
C ASN A 42 2.97 20.80 -16.47
N ILE A 43 3.66 20.03 -15.65
CA ILE A 43 4.99 20.34 -15.10
C ILE A 43 5.98 19.34 -15.68
N LEU A 44 6.92 19.81 -16.50
CA LEU A 44 8.09 19.06 -16.94
C LEU A 44 9.20 19.22 -15.91
N THR A 45 9.65 18.14 -15.31
CA THR A 45 10.85 18.08 -14.47
C THR A 45 11.98 17.46 -15.28
N VAL A 46 13.11 18.15 -15.37
CA VAL A 46 14.36 17.63 -15.88
C VAL A 46 15.28 17.43 -14.68
N SER A 47 15.71 16.20 -14.42
CA SER A 47 16.61 15.87 -13.31
C SER A 47 17.81 15.08 -13.77
N SER A 48 18.92 15.18 -13.03
CA SER A 48 20.19 14.53 -13.33
C SER A 48 20.72 13.80 -12.10
N THR A 49 21.24 12.60 -12.33
CA THR A 49 22.00 11.80 -11.35
C THR A 49 23.49 11.79 -11.65
N VAL A 50 23.93 12.53 -12.69
CA VAL A 50 25.32 12.50 -13.21
C VAL A 50 26.01 13.88 -13.16
N GLY A 51 25.54 14.76 -12.29
CA GLY A 51 26.05 16.11 -12.09
C GLY A 51 24.91 17.13 -12.12
N ASN A 52 25.18 18.37 -11.66
CA ASN A 52 24.17 19.42 -11.72
C ASN A 52 23.93 19.87 -13.16
N ILE A 53 22.69 20.09 -13.51
CA ILE A 53 22.30 20.65 -14.80
C ILE A 53 22.78 22.10 -14.85
N THR A 54 23.55 22.45 -15.88
CA THR A 54 24.04 23.82 -16.10
C THR A 54 23.31 24.52 -17.23
N GLN A 55 22.76 23.76 -18.19
CA GLN A 55 21.96 24.31 -19.27
C GLN A 55 20.91 23.28 -19.74
N ILE A 56 19.75 23.77 -20.11
CA ILE A 56 18.72 23.02 -20.83
C ILE A 56 18.30 23.83 -22.05
N VAL A 57 18.33 23.20 -23.21
CA VAL A 57 17.91 23.84 -24.48
C VAL A 57 16.73 23.08 -25.06
N PHE A 58 15.63 23.78 -25.27
CA PHE A 58 14.43 23.29 -25.94
C PHE A 58 14.41 23.79 -27.39
N THR A 59 14.32 22.88 -28.35
CA THR A 59 13.97 23.29 -29.73
C THR A 59 12.47 23.01 -29.94
N CYS A 60 11.68 24.04 -30.07
CA CYS A 60 10.22 23.96 -30.17
C CYS A 60 9.71 23.98 -31.60
N THR A 61 8.46 23.54 -31.82
CA THR A 61 7.84 23.51 -33.13
C THR A 61 7.35 24.89 -33.60
N ALA A 62 7.13 25.83 -32.68
CA ALA A 62 6.66 27.19 -32.93
C ALA A 62 7.51 28.25 -32.22
N ASN A 63 7.35 29.53 -32.61
CA ASN A 63 8.13 30.64 -32.07
C ASN A 63 7.51 31.23 -30.81
N GLY A 64 8.36 31.66 -29.87
CA GLY A 64 8.04 32.52 -28.74
C GLY A 64 6.80 32.06 -27.98
N THR A 65 5.88 32.97 -27.72
CA THR A 65 4.60 32.72 -27.01
C THR A 65 3.50 32.10 -27.87
N THR A 66 3.76 31.86 -29.16
CA THR A 66 2.82 31.14 -30.03
C THR A 66 2.58 29.73 -29.48
N LYS A 67 1.35 29.23 -29.57
CA LYS A 67 1.00 27.86 -29.17
C LYS A 67 2.05 26.88 -29.66
N GLN A 68 2.63 26.07 -28.76
CA GLN A 68 3.71 25.11 -28.96
C GLN A 68 5.13 25.73 -28.95
N GLY A 69 5.27 27.03 -28.74
CA GLY A 69 6.55 27.70 -28.62
C GLY A 69 7.11 27.68 -27.20
N PRO A 70 8.41 28.01 -27.04
CA PRO A 70 9.11 27.95 -25.76
C PRO A 70 8.62 29.01 -24.75
N GLY A 71 8.09 30.14 -25.22
CA GLY A 71 7.51 31.16 -24.39
C GLY A 71 6.15 30.82 -23.76
N CYS A 72 5.67 29.58 -23.98
CA CYS A 72 4.49 29.06 -23.28
C CYS A 72 4.83 28.48 -21.90
N PHE A 73 6.09 28.29 -21.56
CA PHE A 73 6.51 28.02 -20.18
C PHE A 73 6.37 29.25 -19.30
N ALA A 74 6.09 29.02 -18.01
CA ALA A 74 6.11 30.08 -17.01
C ALA A 74 7.49 30.76 -16.93
N ALA A 75 7.49 32.03 -16.63
CA ALA A 75 8.72 32.74 -16.35
C ALA A 75 9.40 32.17 -15.09
N GLN A 76 10.70 31.94 -15.16
CA GLN A 76 11.52 31.53 -14.02
C GLN A 76 12.97 32.01 -14.18
N ASP A 77 13.68 32.03 -13.06
CA ASP A 77 15.08 32.41 -13.05
C ASP A 77 15.91 31.51 -13.96
N GLY A 78 16.79 32.13 -14.74
CA GLY A 78 17.67 31.41 -15.68
C GLY A 78 17.00 31.00 -16.99
N TYR A 79 15.68 31.16 -17.16
CA TYR A 79 14.98 30.79 -18.39
C TYR A 79 14.77 32.01 -19.31
N SER A 80 15.11 31.83 -20.57
CA SER A 80 14.87 32.77 -21.65
C SER A 80 14.48 32.06 -22.94
N TYR A 81 13.94 32.75 -23.92
CA TYR A 81 13.65 32.20 -25.23
C TYR A 81 13.81 33.22 -26.36
N GLU A 82 14.21 32.71 -27.51
CA GLU A 82 14.26 33.46 -28.76
C GLU A 82 13.81 32.54 -29.92
N GLY A 83 12.89 33.02 -30.76
CA GLY A 83 12.35 32.19 -31.84
C GLY A 83 11.77 30.89 -31.34
N LYS A 84 12.30 29.77 -31.83
CA LYS A 84 11.90 28.40 -31.44
C LYS A 84 12.73 27.84 -30.27
N ILE A 85 13.73 28.57 -29.83
CA ILE A 85 14.69 28.08 -28.82
C ILE A 85 14.30 28.63 -27.46
N GLY A 86 14.13 27.74 -26.50
CA GLY A 86 14.06 28.08 -25.06
C GLY A 86 15.34 27.60 -24.38
N THR A 87 15.97 28.44 -23.57
CA THR A 87 17.21 28.11 -22.87
C THR A 87 17.06 28.43 -21.38
N TRP A 88 17.38 27.45 -20.56
CA TRP A 88 17.58 27.64 -19.13
C TRP A 88 19.09 27.48 -18.83
N VAL A 89 19.61 28.39 -18.01
CA VAL A 89 20.98 28.37 -17.52
C VAL A 89 20.96 28.51 -16.01
N GLY A 90 21.69 27.65 -15.31
CA GLY A 90 21.72 27.64 -13.85
C GLY A 90 22.69 26.60 -13.30
N ASN A 91 22.44 26.13 -12.09
CA ASN A 91 23.19 25.04 -11.47
C ASN A 91 22.27 24.30 -10.48
N ALA A 92 21.62 23.22 -10.93
CA ALA A 92 20.62 22.52 -10.14
C ALA A 92 20.59 21.02 -10.45
N ALA A 93 20.31 20.17 -9.46
CA ALA A 93 20.11 18.75 -9.66
C ALA A 93 18.80 18.43 -10.39
N ALA A 94 17.80 19.34 -10.31
CA ALA A 94 16.54 19.25 -11.04
C ALA A 94 15.98 20.63 -11.33
N VAL A 95 15.29 20.76 -12.48
CA VAL A 95 14.63 21.99 -12.92
C VAL A 95 13.22 21.69 -13.38
N ASN A 96 12.25 22.49 -12.94
CA ASN A 96 10.85 22.37 -13.29
C ASN A 96 10.43 23.42 -14.29
N PHE A 97 9.64 23.03 -15.30
CA PHE A 97 9.05 23.92 -16.29
C PHE A 97 7.53 23.72 -16.34
N THR A 98 6.77 24.73 -15.96
CA THR A 98 5.30 24.70 -16.04
C THR A 98 4.84 25.26 -17.38
N ALA A 99 4.10 24.49 -18.15
CA ALA A 99 3.45 24.99 -19.37
C ALA A 99 2.22 25.82 -18.97
N GLU A 100 2.42 27.12 -18.78
CA GLU A 100 1.43 28.03 -18.16
C GLU A 100 0.46 28.61 -19.16
N SER A 101 0.95 29.31 -20.18
CA SER A 101 0.08 30.05 -21.10
C SER A 101 -0.57 29.15 -22.14
N ASN A 102 0.16 28.15 -22.65
CA ASN A 102 -0.32 27.17 -23.62
C ASN A 102 0.54 25.90 -23.60
N GLN A 103 0.21 24.93 -24.47
CA GLN A 103 0.99 23.73 -24.72
C GLN A 103 2.38 24.10 -25.28
N VAL A 104 3.43 23.40 -24.80
CA VAL A 104 4.77 23.41 -25.40
C VAL A 104 4.98 22.12 -26.19
N ARG A 105 5.65 22.18 -27.35
CA ARG A 105 6.11 21.02 -28.14
C ARG A 105 7.57 21.19 -28.49
N ALA A 106 8.41 20.36 -27.87
CA ALA A 106 9.84 20.32 -28.19
C ALA A 106 10.17 19.13 -29.07
N THR A 107 10.96 19.35 -30.11
CA THR A 107 11.54 18.30 -30.96
C THR A 107 12.80 17.75 -30.36
N THR A 108 13.57 18.60 -29.64
CA THR A 108 14.75 18.20 -28.87
C THR A 108 14.72 18.87 -27.50
N ILE A 109 15.27 18.18 -26.53
CA ILE A 109 15.62 18.69 -25.21
C ILE A 109 17.07 18.29 -24.95
N GLU A 110 17.96 19.25 -25.06
CA GLU A 110 19.41 19.05 -24.82
C GLU A 110 19.72 19.47 -23.40
N VAL A 111 20.42 18.62 -22.65
CA VAL A 111 20.77 18.87 -21.25
C VAL A 111 22.28 18.81 -21.11
N THR A 112 22.86 19.93 -20.65
CA THR A 112 24.26 20.02 -20.27
C THR A 112 24.36 19.91 -18.76
N VAL A 113 25.19 19.02 -18.27
CA VAL A 113 25.51 18.89 -16.85
C VAL A 113 26.87 19.49 -16.55
N SER A 114 27.08 19.98 -15.34
CA SER A 114 28.40 20.45 -14.90
C SER A 114 29.40 19.32 -15.07
N GLY A 115 30.46 19.59 -15.79
CA GLY A 115 31.53 18.65 -16.00
C GLY A 115 32.44 18.47 -14.78
N GLU A 116 31.89 18.08 -13.64
CA GLU A 116 32.58 17.04 -12.92
C GLU A 116 32.37 15.79 -13.75
N ALA A 117 33.43 15.31 -14.37
CA ALA A 117 33.50 14.01 -15.03
C ALA A 117 32.70 13.08 -14.11
N GLY A 118 31.56 12.56 -14.60
CA GLY A 118 30.63 11.82 -13.80
C GLY A 118 31.45 10.94 -12.88
N SER A 119 31.22 11.03 -11.58
CA SER A 119 32.03 10.39 -10.56
C SER A 119 32.51 9.06 -11.12
N THR A 120 33.80 8.85 -11.29
CA THR A 120 34.39 7.57 -11.77
C THR A 120 34.01 6.45 -10.79
N LYS A 121 33.40 6.81 -9.68
CA LYS A 121 32.90 5.93 -8.65
C LYS A 121 31.75 5.06 -9.18
N LYS A 122 31.86 3.80 -8.90
CA LYS A 122 30.88 2.79 -9.25
C LYS A 122 29.64 2.94 -8.33
N ALA A 123 28.49 2.42 -8.75
CA ALA A 123 27.34 2.30 -7.87
C ALA A 123 27.69 1.37 -6.69
N ALA A 124 27.19 1.69 -5.47
CA ALA A 124 27.41 0.87 -4.28
C ALA A 124 26.88 -0.57 -4.43
N GLY A 125 25.93 -0.80 -5.33
CA GLY A 125 25.41 -2.11 -5.68
C GLY A 125 24.69 -2.83 -4.54
N LEU A 126 24.13 -2.07 -3.58
CA LEU A 126 23.34 -2.64 -2.49
C LEU A 126 22.04 -3.22 -3.04
N LYS A 127 21.77 -4.47 -2.71
CA LYS A 127 20.58 -5.17 -3.21
C LYS A 127 20.16 -6.30 -2.28
N PHE A 128 18.87 -6.35 -1.93
CA PHE A 128 18.23 -7.57 -1.45
C PHE A 128 17.73 -8.39 -2.65
N SER A 129 17.75 -9.72 -2.54
CA SER A 129 17.22 -10.60 -3.59
C SER A 129 15.73 -10.38 -3.82
N GLU A 130 15.01 -9.98 -2.75
CA GLU A 130 13.60 -9.62 -2.76
C GLU A 130 13.41 -8.24 -2.15
N THR A 131 12.59 -7.39 -2.78
CA THR A 131 12.22 -6.08 -2.23
C THR A 131 11.02 -6.15 -1.29
N THR A 132 10.29 -7.26 -1.34
CA THR A 132 9.13 -7.54 -0.48
C THR A 132 9.09 -9.01 -0.12
N VAL A 133 8.99 -9.29 1.17
CA VAL A 133 8.80 -10.63 1.72
C VAL A 133 7.44 -10.70 2.40
N ASN A 134 6.63 -11.67 2.02
CA ASN A 134 5.37 -12.00 2.68
C ASN A 134 5.57 -13.27 3.50
N TYR A 135 5.49 -13.17 4.81
CA TYR A 135 5.68 -14.28 5.73
C TYR A 135 4.37 -14.62 6.45
N GLU A 136 3.87 -15.80 6.17
CA GLU A 136 2.73 -16.38 6.88
C GLU A 136 3.22 -17.07 8.16
N LEU A 137 2.70 -16.65 9.30
CA LEU A 137 3.01 -17.25 10.60
C LEU A 137 2.66 -18.74 10.62
N GLY A 138 3.53 -19.53 11.22
CA GLY A 138 3.40 -20.99 11.24
C GLY A 138 4.08 -21.70 10.05
N THR A 139 4.56 -20.96 9.05
CA THR A 139 5.38 -21.47 7.95
C THR A 139 6.87 -21.25 8.19
N THR A 140 7.73 -21.66 7.27
CA THR A 140 9.16 -21.39 7.36
C THR A 140 9.46 -20.01 6.76
N PHE A 141 10.06 -19.13 7.56
CA PHE A 141 10.56 -17.84 7.06
C PHE A 141 11.81 -18.07 6.20
N THR A 142 11.76 -17.59 4.96
CA THR A 142 12.92 -17.58 4.06
C THR A 142 13.44 -16.15 3.96
N ALA A 143 14.61 -15.90 4.53
CA ALA A 143 15.24 -14.59 4.49
C ALA A 143 15.74 -14.28 3.06
N PRO A 144 15.51 -13.06 2.54
CA PRO A 144 16.15 -12.62 1.31
C PRO A 144 17.65 -12.46 1.53
N THR A 145 18.44 -12.78 0.52
CA THR A 145 19.89 -12.59 0.55
C THR A 145 20.22 -11.12 0.26
N PHE A 146 21.28 -10.63 0.90
CA PHE A 146 21.81 -9.29 0.64
C PHE A 146 23.12 -9.39 -0.14
N THR A 147 23.32 -8.50 -1.12
CA THR A 147 24.55 -8.36 -1.91
C THR A 147 24.96 -6.90 -2.00
N LYS A 148 26.25 -6.65 -2.16
CA LYS A 148 26.82 -5.32 -2.37
C LYS A 148 28.02 -5.38 -3.32
N ALA A 149 28.29 -4.28 -4.01
CA ALA A 149 29.54 -4.08 -4.78
C ALA A 149 30.54 -3.21 -4.00
N THR A 150 30.05 -2.27 -3.17
CA THR A 150 30.90 -1.36 -2.41
C THR A 150 31.77 -2.06 -1.37
N THR A 151 32.97 -1.53 -1.16
CA THR A 151 33.87 -1.90 -0.06
C THR A 151 33.55 -1.15 1.25
N ALA A 152 32.72 -0.10 1.19
CA ALA A 152 32.29 0.63 2.36
C ALA A 152 31.51 -0.26 3.32
N ALA A 153 31.54 0.10 4.61
CA ALA A 153 30.69 -0.51 5.62
C ALA A 153 29.22 -0.24 5.31
N VAL A 154 28.37 -1.28 5.44
CA VAL A 154 26.92 -1.16 5.24
C VAL A 154 26.27 -1.12 6.61
N LYS A 155 25.43 -0.12 6.83
CA LYS A 155 24.57 0.00 7.99
C LYS A 155 23.19 -0.58 7.64
N PHE A 156 22.68 -1.43 8.54
CA PHE A 156 21.35 -2.00 8.44
C PHE A 156 20.44 -1.48 9.55
N VAL A 157 19.22 -1.14 9.22
CA VAL A 157 18.21 -0.64 10.18
C VAL A 157 16.86 -1.24 9.83
N SER A 158 16.13 -1.68 10.84
CA SER A 158 14.69 -1.96 10.75
C SER A 158 13.92 -0.77 11.33
N ASP A 159 12.84 -0.35 10.67
CA ASP A 159 11.92 0.65 11.19
C ASP A 159 10.94 0.06 12.23
N ASN A 160 10.90 -1.28 12.34
CA ASN A 160 10.03 -1.99 13.27
C ASN A 160 10.65 -3.34 13.68
N GLU A 161 11.54 -3.30 14.68
CA GLU A 161 12.24 -4.49 15.19
C GLU A 161 11.32 -5.48 15.91
N GLU A 162 10.11 -5.06 16.29
CA GLU A 162 9.10 -5.98 16.84
C GLU A 162 8.55 -6.95 15.79
N VAL A 163 8.60 -6.60 14.52
CA VAL A 163 8.11 -7.42 13.40
C VAL A 163 9.24 -8.15 12.69
N ALA A 164 10.30 -7.45 12.33
CA ALA A 164 11.49 -8.04 11.73
C ALA A 164 12.75 -7.32 12.15
N THR A 165 13.81 -8.08 12.45
CA THR A 165 15.15 -7.58 12.78
C THR A 165 16.11 -7.81 11.63
N VAL A 166 17.23 -7.14 11.64
CA VAL A 166 18.34 -7.35 10.71
C VAL A 166 19.66 -7.31 11.48
N ASN A 167 20.57 -8.22 11.17
CA ASN A 167 21.91 -8.23 11.78
C ASN A 167 22.94 -7.43 10.98
N ALA A 168 24.18 -7.36 11.46
CA ALA A 168 25.25 -6.62 10.84
C ALA A 168 25.66 -7.15 9.45
N GLU A 169 25.37 -8.40 9.16
CA GLU A 169 25.62 -9.05 7.86
C GLU A 169 24.45 -8.86 6.88
N GLY A 170 23.36 -8.20 7.28
CA GLY A 170 22.17 -7.98 6.46
C GLY A 170 21.20 -9.16 6.42
N VAL A 171 21.35 -10.12 7.34
CA VAL A 171 20.41 -11.23 7.46
C VAL A 171 19.16 -10.76 8.20
N ILE A 172 18.03 -10.88 7.54
CA ILE A 172 16.70 -10.51 8.07
C ILE A 172 16.10 -11.70 8.83
N ALA A 173 15.50 -11.44 9.98
CA ALA A 173 14.76 -12.43 10.76
C ALA A 173 13.38 -11.86 11.16
N ALA A 174 12.32 -12.61 10.88
CA ALA A 174 10.99 -12.29 11.39
C ALA A 174 10.87 -12.72 12.86
N THR A 175 10.24 -11.89 13.69
CA THR A 175 10.13 -12.13 15.13
C THR A 175 8.93 -13.00 15.51
N GLY A 176 7.98 -13.18 14.60
CA GLY A 176 6.71 -13.86 14.86
C GLY A 176 5.58 -12.91 15.30
N LYS A 177 5.84 -11.61 15.38
CA LYS A 177 4.80 -10.59 15.58
C LYS A 177 4.28 -10.11 14.23
N GLU A 178 2.98 -10.01 14.11
CA GLU A 178 2.35 -9.49 12.91
C GLU A 178 2.62 -8.02 12.70
N GLY A 179 2.64 -7.64 11.42
CA GLY A 179 2.82 -6.27 11.03
C GLY A 179 3.70 -6.11 9.79
N LYS A 180 4.22 -4.90 9.67
CA LYS A 180 5.12 -4.49 8.59
C LYS A 180 6.41 -3.95 9.19
N ALA A 181 7.53 -4.35 8.60
CA ALA A 181 8.83 -3.75 8.85
C ALA A 181 9.52 -3.41 7.52
N VAL A 182 10.21 -2.28 7.45
CA VAL A 182 11.08 -1.92 6.33
C VAL A 182 12.53 -2.00 6.79
N ILE A 183 13.26 -2.90 6.17
CA ILE A 183 14.70 -3.03 6.39
C ILE A 183 15.42 -2.15 5.38
N THR A 184 16.27 -1.27 5.86
CA THR A 184 17.08 -0.37 5.05
C THR A 184 18.56 -0.73 5.21
N ALA A 185 19.23 -0.97 4.10
CA ALA A 185 20.68 -1.06 3.99
C ALA A 185 21.22 0.26 3.40
N SER A 186 22.22 0.86 4.02
CA SER A 186 22.85 2.10 3.56
C SER A 186 24.37 2.00 3.63
N ALA A 187 25.04 2.56 2.64
CA ALA A 187 26.49 2.72 2.62
C ALA A 187 26.84 4.15 2.22
N GLU A 188 27.80 4.73 2.93
CA GLU A 188 28.38 6.01 2.57
C GLU A 188 29.28 5.85 1.31
N GLU A 189 29.51 6.95 0.63
CA GLU A 189 30.46 6.96 -0.48
C GLU A 189 31.91 6.76 0.03
N ASN A 190 32.74 6.23 -0.85
CA ASN A 190 34.17 6.15 -0.66
C ASN A 190 34.90 6.50 -1.96
N ASP A 191 36.20 6.25 -2.05
CA ASP A 191 37.02 6.63 -3.22
C ASP A 191 36.55 5.96 -4.53
N ASP A 192 36.02 4.72 -4.45
CA ASP A 192 35.67 3.89 -5.61
C ASP A 192 34.15 3.81 -5.87
N PHE A 193 33.33 4.09 -4.87
CA PHE A 193 31.86 3.88 -4.94
C PHE A 193 31.08 5.08 -4.43
N ASN A 194 29.99 5.39 -5.11
CA ASN A 194 28.98 6.34 -4.63
C ASN A 194 28.25 5.78 -3.40
N ALA A 195 27.68 6.66 -2.58
CA ALA A 195 26.73 6.28 -1.55
C ALA A 195 25.57 5.49 -2.17
N GLY A 196 24.96 4.61 -1.38
CA GLY A 196 23.83 3.82 -1.87
C GLY A 196 22.89 3.38 -0.76
N THR A 197 21.64 3.07 -1.15
CA THR A 197 20.63 2.49 -0.28
C THR A 197 19.90 1.36 -0.97
N ALA A 198 19.40 0.41 -0.18
CA ALA A 198 18.48 -0.62 -0.64
C ALA A 198 17.47 -0.92 0.48
N THR A 199 16.25 -1.26 0.11
CA THR A 199 15.19 -1.59 1.07
C THR A 199 14.58 -2.95 0.79
N CYS A 200 14.13 -3.61 1.86
CA CYS A 200 13.28 -4.80 1.81
C CYS A 200 12.13 -4.62 2.80
N THR A 201 10.90 -4.75 2.32
CA THR A 201 9.71 -4.71 3.16
C THR A 201 9.30 -6.12 3.56
N VAL A 202 9.16 -6.37 4.86
CA VAL A 202 8.68 -7.64 5.41
C VAL A 202 7.26 -7.45 5.93
N TYR A 203 6.34 -8.24 5.42
CA TYR A 203 4.97 -8.36 5.94
C TYR A 203 4.84 -9.69 6.66
N VAL A 204 4.48 -9.64 7.94
CA VAL A 204 4.21 -10.81 8.78
C VAL A 204 2.71 -10.84 9.04
N TYR A 205 2.05 -11.94 8.73
CA TYR A 205 0.60 -12.10 8.86
C TYR A 205 0.25 -13.57 9.19
N HIS A 206 -0.97 -13.80 9.67
CA HIS A 206 -1.60 -15.12 9.65
C HIS A 206 -2.79 -15.12 8.69
N MET A 207 -3.35 -16.31 8.44
CA MET A 207 -4.59 -16.43 7.67
C MET A 207 -5.77 -16.52 8.64
N ASN A 208 -6.65 -15.53 8.56
CA ASN A 208 -7.98 -15.64 9.15
C ASN A 208 -8.82 -16.65 8.36
N VAL A 209 -9.40 -17.59 9.06
CA VAL A 209 -10.27 -18.61 8.48
C VAL A 209 -11.72 -18.25 8.76
N TYR A 210 -12.50 -18.09 7.71
CA TYR A 210 -13.92 -17.79 7.78
C TYR A 210 -14.73 -18.98 7.26
N LYS A 211 -15.70 -19.45 8.04
CA LYS A 211 -16.58 -20.56 7.70
C LYS A 211 -18.00 -20.09 7.48
N LYS A 212 -18.71 -20.76 6.58
CA LYS A 212 -20.09 -20.48 6.26
C LYS A 212 -20.95 -20.54 7.53
N ALA A 213 -21.63 -19.45 7.82
CA ALA A 213 -22.50 -19.32 8.98
C ALA A 213 -23.92 -19.80 8.66
N THR A 214 -24.58 -20.43 9.62
CA THR A 214 -26.00 -20.80 9.54
C THR A 214 -26.88 -19.88 10.38
N ALA A 215 -26.28 -19.09 11.27
CA ALA A 215 -26.93 -18.10 12.12
C ALA A 215 -25.96 -16.94 12.35
N VAL A 216 -26.49 -15.81 12.81
CA VAL A 216 -25.71 -14.62 13.15
C VAL A 216 -25.67 -14.45 14.67
N GLU A 217 -24.47 -14.23 15.18
CA GLU A 217 -24.19 -13.96 16.59
C GLU A 217 -23.67 -12.52 16.74
N ALA A 218 -24.16 -11.81 17.75
CA ALA A 218 -23.71 -10.45 18.02
C ALA A 218 -22.23 -10.41 18.46
N GLY A 219 -21.52 -9.41 17.99
CA GLY A 219 -20.10 -9.16 18.31
C GLY A 219 -19.12 -10.03 17.55
N LYS A 220 -19.58 -10.82 16.57
CA LYS A 220 -18.73 -11.60 15.69
C LYS A 220 -18.41 -10.89 14.39
N ASP A 221 -17.28 -11.26 13.81
CA ASP A 221 -16.81 -10.75 12.52
C ASP A 221 -17.22 -11.68 11.39
N TYR A 222 -17.78 -11.10 10.35
CA TYR A 222 -18.30 -11.82 9.19
C TYR A 222 -17.74 -11.24 7.90
N LEU A 223 -17.46 -12.11 6.93
CA LEU A 223 -17.41 -11.71 5.53
C LEU A 223 -18.81 -11.78 4.94
N ILE A 224 -19.18 -10.76 4.17
CA ILE A 224 -20.40 -10.76 3.35
C ILE A 224 -20.03 -11.38 2.00
N VAL A 225 -20.61 -12.54 1.70
CA VAL A 225 -20.17 -13.41 0.59
C VAL A 225 -21.30 -13.65 -0.39
N ALA A 226 -21.02 -13.72 -1.65
CA ALA A 226 -21.95 -14.13 -2.70
C ALA A 226 -21.36 -15.30 -3.51
N GLN A 227 -22.21 -16.25 -3.87
CA GLN A 227 -21.81 -17.35 -4.75
C GLN A 227 -22.65 -17.31 -6.02
N ARG A 228 -22.01 -17.19 -7.18
CA ARG A 228 -22.65 -17.11 -8.50
C ARG A 228 -21.70 -17.58 -9.59
N ASP A 229 -22.22 -18.25 -10.62
CA ASP A 229 -21.49 -18.69 -11.81
C ASP A 229 -20.23 -19.50 -11.44
N GLU A 230 -20.40 -20.47 -10.52
CA GLU A 230 -19.32 -21.32 -9.99
C GLU A 230 -18.14 -20.54 -9.38
N LYS A 231 -18.40 -19.35 -8.85
CA LYS A 231 -17.42 -18.50 -8.21
C LYS A 231 -17.94 -17.96 -6.88
N THR A 232 -17.01 -17.67 -6.00
CA THR A 232 -17.27 -17.02 -4.72
C THR A 232 -16.74 -15.58 -4.75
N TYR A 233 -17.54 -14.65 -4.25
CA TYR A 233 -17.19 -13.24 -4.14
C TYR A 233 -17.37 -12.81 -2.70
N TYR A 234 -16.42 -12.09 -2.11
CA TYR A 234 -16.58 -11.51 -0.80
C TYR A 234 -16.40 -10.00 -0.85
N ALA A 235 -17.14 -9.31 0.02
CA ALA A 235 -17.16 -7.85 0.08
C ALA A 235 -15.95 -7.32 0.84
N ALA A 236 -15.51 -6.13 0.44
CA ALA A 236 -14.56 -5.31 1.19
C ALA A 236 -15.17 -3.95 1.54
N PRO A 237 -14.77 -3.33 2.66
CA PRO A 237 -15.22 -2.02 3.08
C PRO A 237 -14.99 -0.93 2.01
N VAL A 238 -15.90 0.03 1.97
CA VAL A 238 -15.72 1.24 1.16
C VAL A 238 -14.71 2.14 1.86
N LYS A 239 -13.77 2.71 1.11
CA LYS A 239 -12.90 3.74 1.65
C LYS A 239 -13.73 4.99 1.96
N TYR A 240 -13.77 5.37 3.24
CA TYR A 240 -14.50 6.55 3.67
C TYR A 240 -13.94 7.82 3.02
N ASN A 241 -14.88 8.68 2.57
CA ASN A 241 -14.58 10.02 2.10
C ASN A 241 -15.66 10.96 2.66
N ALA A 242 -15.26 12.00 3.41
CA ALA A 242 -16.19 12.94 4.05
C ALA A 242 -17.09 13.71 3.06
N GLU A 243 -16.60 13.97 1.84
CA GLU A 243 -17.37 14.63 0.77
C GLU A 243 -18.36 13.68 0.10
N LYS A 244 -18.08 12.35 0.15
CA LYS A 244 -18.89 11.29 -0.44
C LYS A 244 -18.96 10.10 0.53
N PRO A 245 -19.71 10.22 1.65
CA PRO A 245 -19.77 9.19 2.69
C PRO A 245 -20.73 8.05 2.29
N TYR A 246 -20.59 7.54 1.07
CA TYR A 246 -21.39 6.42 0.55
C TYR A 246 -20.66 5.68 -0.56
N GLY A 247 -21.01 4.43 -0.80
CA GLY A 247 -20.45 3.62 -1.88
C GLY A 247 -21.05 2.22 -1.95
N TYR A 248 -20.72 1.52 -3.02
CA TYR A 248 -20.94 0.08 -3.13
C TYR A 248 -19.77 -0.64 -2.47
N LEU A 249 -20.01 -1.77 -1.80
CA LEU A 249 -18.91 -2.59 -1.31
C LEU A 249 -18.23 -3.26 -2.51
N ASN A 250 -16.92 -3.09 -2.61
CA ASN A 250 -16.12 -3.77 -3.62
C ASN A 250 -16.19 -5.29 -3.40
N SER A 251 -15.88 -6.07 -4.43
CA SER A 251 -15.84 -7.52 -4.31
C SER A 251 -14.51 -8.08 -4.76
N PHE A 252 -14.01 -9.06 -4.01
CA PHE A 252 -12.90 -9.91 -4.41
C PHE A 252 -13.43 -11.27 -4.85
N LYS A 253 -12.87 -11.79 -5.95
CA LYS A 253 -13.28 -13.06 -6.53
C LYS A 253 -12.36 -14.19 -6.08
N VAL A 254 -12.97 -15.31 -5.72
CA VAL A 254 -12.31 -16.60 -5.52
C VAL A 254 -12.92 -17.59 -6.51
N ASP A 255 -12.09 -18.37 -7.20
CA ASP A 255 -12.59 -19.36 -8.14
C ASP A 255 -13.20 -20.54 -7.39
N GLY A 256 -14.32 -21.04 -7.89
CA GLY A 256 -15.08 -22.13 -7.29
C GLY A 256 -16.08 -21.71 -6.22
N ILE A 257 -16.91 -22.67 -5.82
CA ILE A 257 -17.82 -22.56 -4.68
C ILE A 257 -17.11 -23.14 -3.46
N VAL A 258 -17.00 -22.34 -2.41
CA VAL A 258 -16.27 -22.71 -1.20
C VAL A 258 -17.13 -22.54 0.05
N ASP A 259 -16.89 -23.35 1.07
CA ASP A 259 -17.52 -23.25 2.40
C ASP A 259 -16.55 -22.66 3.45
N GLU A 260 -15.31 -22.40 3.04
CA GLU A 260 -14.26 -21.78 3.85
C GLU A 260 -13.49 -20.77 3.00
N LEU A 261 -13.23 -19.59 3.57
CA LEU A 261 -12.38 -18.55 3.00
C LEU A 261 -11.19 -18.28 3.91
N LYS A 262 -9.99 -18.18 3.32
CA LYS A 262 -8.76 -17.80 4.03
C LYS A 262 -8.31 -16.43 3.56
N ILE A 263 -8.33 -15.48 4.48
CA ILE A 263 -8.01 -14.08 4.22
C ILE A 263 -6.83 -13.66 5.11
N LYS A 264 -5.85 -12.98 4.54
CA LYS A 264 -4.72 -12.46 5.33
C LYS A 264 -5.23 -11.58 6.47
N SER A 265 -4.72 -11.76 7.68
CA SER A 265 -5.04 -10.93 8.85
C SER A 265 -4.81 -9.43 8.63
N SER A 266 -3.90 -9.09 7.73
CA SER A 266 -3.63 -7.69 7.34
C SER A 266 -4.70 -7.07 6.42
N TYR A 267 -5.66 -7.87 5.90
CA TYR A 267 -6.78 -7.39 5.11
C TYR A 267 -7.98 -7.17 6.04
N ASN A 268 -8.42 -5.93 6.13
CA ASN A 268 -9.53 -5.54 7.00
C ASN A 268 -10.85 -5.62 6.22
N ASP A 269 -11.20 -6.80 5.71
CA ASP A 269 -12.36 -6.99 4.85
C ASP A 269 -13.61 -7.48 5.60
N ALA A 270 -13.46 -7.89 6.87
CA ALA A 270 -14.58 -8.33 7.69
C ALA A 270 -15.42 -7.17 8.23
N PHE A 271 -16.67 -7.49 8.53
CA PHE A 271 -17.64 -6.59 9.15
C PHE A 271 -18.07 -7.17 10.50
N THR A 272 -18.00 -6.36 11.55
CA THR A 272 -18.51 -6.74 12.87
C THR A 272 -20.03 -6.53 12.93
N PHE A 273 -20.79 -7.55 13.30
CA PHE A 273 -22.23 -7.47 13.51
C PHE A 273 -22.53 -7.21 14.99
N GLU A 274 -22.65 -5.96 15.37
CA GLU A 274 -22.93 -5.55 16.75
C GLU A 274 -24.43 -5.66 17.04
N GLY A 275 -24.82 -6.34 18.13
CA GLY A 275 -26.21 -6.43 18.53
C GLY A 275 -26.75 -5.07 18.98
N VAL A 276 -27.87 -4.63 18.40
CA VAL A 276 -28.59 -3.40 18.75
C VAL A 276 -30.10 -3.66 18.84
N GLU A 277 -30.84 -2.72 19.40
CA GLU A 277 -32.31 -2.82 19.38
C GLU A 277 -32.83 -2.88 17.94
N GLY A 278 -33.59 -3.92 17.61
CA GLY A 278 -34.15 -4.15 16.28
C GLY A 278 -33.23 -4.93 15.30
N GLY A 279 -32.09 -5.47 15.76
CA GLY A 279 -31.24 -6.32 14.94
C GLY A 279 -29.75 -6.16 15.16
N TYR A 280 -29.00 -5.89 14.10
CA TYR A 280 -27.56 -5.77 14.13
C TYR A 280 -27.10 -4.47 13.48
N ALA A 281 -26.16 -3.78 14.07
CA ALA A 281 -25.40 -2.74 13.38
C ALA A 281 -24.20 -3.39 12.67
N ILE A 282 -23.98 -3.07 11.40
CA ILE A 282 -22.90 -3.61 10.59
C ILE A 282 -21.79 -2.57 10.52
N LYS A 283 -20.69 -2.86 11.21
CA LYS A 283 -19.54 -1.97 11.32
C LYS A 283 -18.39 -2.50 10.49
N ASP A 284 -17.80 -1.66 9.66
CA ASP A 284 -16.62 -2.02 8.89
C ASP A 284 -15.33 -1.95 9.73
N ALA A 285 -14.24 -2.51 9.20
CA ALA A 285 -12.94 -2.50 9.85
C ALA A 285 -12.31 -1.10 9.98
N ASN A 286 -12.86 -0.07 9.32
CA ASN A 286 -12.45 1.33 9.46
C ASN A 286 -13.21 2.04 10.59
N GLY A 287 -14.18 1.35 11.23
CA GLY A 287 -14.99 1.86 12.33
C GLY A 287 -16.28 2.55 11.91
N TYR A 288 -16.65 2.51 10.63
CA TYR A 288 -17.89 3.11 10.13
C TYR A 288 -19.01 2.09 10.07
N TYR A 289 -20.22 2.54 10.41
CA TYR A 289 -21.44 1.73 10.28
C TYR A 289 -22.05 1.91 8.89
N LEU A 290 -22.49 0.79 8.32
CA LEU A 290 -23.25 0.77 7.08
C LEU A 290 -24.73 1.04 7.39
N TYR A 291 -25.37 1.87 6.58
CA TYR A 291 -26.83 2.05 6.62
C TYR A 291 -27.38 2.46 5.25
N MET A 292 -28.69 2.46 5.10
CA MET A 292 -29.37 2.94 3.91
C MET A 292 -30.21 4.17 4.29
N ASP A 293 -29.91 5.30 3.65
CA ASP A 293 -30.72 6.50 3.82
C ASP A 293 -32.00 6.37 2.97
N GLU A 294 -33.16 6.66 3.57
CA GLU A 294 -34.45 6.62 2.87
C GLU A 294 -34.58 7.66 1.76
N ASN A 295 -33.88 8.79 1.89
CA ASN A 295 -33.87 9.87 0.90
C ASN A 295 -32.95 9.63 -0.28
N VAL A 296 -32.08 8.61 -0.22
CA VAL A 296 -31.14 8.26 -1.27
C VAL A 296 -31.71 7.16 -2.15
N LYS A 297 -31.94 7.48 -3.43
CA LYS A 297 -32.57 6.56 -4.39
C LYS A 297 -31.66 5.47 -4.94
N HIS A 298 -30.34 5.65 -4.86
CA HIS A 298 -29.39 4.64 -5.33
C HIS A 298 -29.17 3.52 -4.30
N ALA A 299 -28.54 2.43 -4.74
CA ALA A 299 -28.33 1.22 -3.93
C ALA A 299 -27.02 1.19 -3.16
N SER A 300 -26.24 2.29 -3.15
CA SER A 300 -25.01 2.37 -2.40
C SER A 300 -25.24 2.57 -0.91
N PHE A 301 -24.38 1.96 -0.10
CA PHE A 301 -24.42 2.13 1.35
C PHE A 301 -23.97 3.53 1.74
N GLN A 302 -24.59 4.10 2.76
CA GLN A 302 -24.05 5.24 3.48
C GLN A 302 -23.13 4.74 4.59
N LEU A 303 -22.13 5.57 4.93
CA LEU A 303 -21.14 5.30 5.98
C LEU A 303 -21.27 6.38 7.06
N GLY A 304 -21.33 5.99 8.30
CA GLY A 304 -21.50 6.93 9.42
C GLY A 304 -20.92 6.42 10.72
N ASN A 305 -20.94 7.28 11.74
CA ASN A 305 -20.43 6.97 13.08
C ASN A 305 -21.53 6.45 14.03
N GLU A 306 -22.78 6.42 13.57
CA GLU A 306 -23.91 5.96 14.37
C GLU A 306 -24.37 4.58 13.93
N ALA A 307 -24.56 3.69 14.90
CA ALA A 307 -25.12 2.37 14.69
C ALA A 307 -26.58 2.47 14.18
N LYS A 308 -26.88 1.79 13.07
CA LYS A 308 -28.24 1.67 12.51
C LYS A 308 -28.57 0.20 12.37
N ALA A 309 -29.76 -0.19 12.85
CA ALA A 309 -30.18 -1.58 12.87
C ALA A 309 -30.46 -2.13 11.46
N TRP A 310 -29.88 -3.27 11.17
CA TRP A 310 -30.22 -4.15 10.06
C TRP A 310 -30.97 -5.35 10.62
N THR A 311 -32.09 -5.71 10.04
CA THR A 311 -32.68 -7.03 10.28
C THR A 311 -31.92 -8.08 9.48
N VAL A 312 -31.61 -9.22 10.08
CA VAL A 312 -30.86 -10.29 9.45
C VAL A 312 -31.64 -11.58 9.63
N GLU A 313 -32.19 -12.08 8.55
CA GLU A 313 -33.02 -13.28 8.53
C GLU A 313 -32.43 -14.35 7.64
N PRO A 314 -32.35 -15.62 8.11
CA PRO A 314 -31.97 -16.74 7.25
C PRO A 314 -32.92 -16.85 6.04
N ALA A 315 -32.35 -17.20 4.90
CA ALA A 315 -33.05 -17.40 3.64
C ALA A 315 -32.64 -18.73 2.99
N GLU A 316 -33.19 -19.04 1.83
CA GLU A 316 -32.91 -20.28 1.13
C GLU A 316 -31.42 -20.47 0.79
N ASN A 317 -30.98 -21.71 0.69
CA ASN A 317 -29.63 -22.09 0.29
C ASN A 317 -28.49 -21.52 1.17
N GLY A 318 -28.78 -21.25 2.45
CA GLY A 318 -27.82 -20.70 3.41
C GLY A 318 -27.45 -19.23 3.15
N THR A 319 -28.29 -18.52 2.43
CA THR A 319 -28.20 -17.06 2.29
C THR A 319 -28.94 -16.34 3.42
N PHE A 320 -28.80 -15.02 3.47
CA PHE A 320 -29.49 -14.16 4.42
C PHE A 320 -30.21 -13.01 3.71
N THR A 321 -31.36 -12.60 4.22
CA THR A 321 -31.98 -11.32 3.89
C THR A 321 -31.52 -10.32 4.94
N ILE A 322 -30.70 -9.36 4.54
CA ILE A 322 -30.10 -8.34 5.41
C ILE A 322 -30.67 -6.99 4.99
N THR A 323 -31.58 -6.43 5.81
CA THR A 323 -32.43 -5.30 5.42
C THR A 323 -32.25 -4.09 6.34
N ASN A 324 -32.14 -2.90 5.76
CA ASN A 324 -32.19 -1.62 6.47
C ASN A 324 -32.99 -0.61 5.62
N ASN A 325 -33.94 0.12 6.23
CA ASN A 325 -34.80 1.07 5.53
C ASN A 325 -35.46 0.51 4.26
N GLY A 326 -36.02 -0.72 4.36
CA GLY A 326 -36.70 -1.38 3.25
C GLY A 326 -35.82 -1.82 2.08
N LYS A 327 -34.51 -1.65 2.18
CA LYS A 327 -33.55 -2.12 1.18
C LYS A 327 -32.75 -3.30 1.72
N PHE A 328 -32.54 -4.33 0.91
CA PHE A 328 -31.78 -5.51 1.31
C PHE A 328 -30.56 -5.73 0.45
N ILE A 329 -29.51 -6.26 1.10
CA ILE A 329 -28.20 -6.47 0.47
C ILE A 329 -28.31 -7.54 -0.61
N GLN A 330 -27.72 -7.26 -1.77
CA GLN A 330 -27.58 -8.17 -2.90
C GLN A 330 -26.21 -7.99 -3.53
N TYR A 331 -25.70 -9.03 -4.14
CA TYR A 331 -24.54 -8.98 -5.02
C TYR A 331 -24.99 -8.92 -6.46
N GLY A 332 -24.65 -7.89 -7.15
CA GLY A 332 -24.72 -7.61 -8.56
C GLY A 332 -25.77 -8.31 -9.39
N ASN A 333 -25.95 -7.86 -10.62
CA ASN A 333 -26.92 -8.43 -11.55
C ASN A 333 -26.29 -8.85 -12.89
N GLY A 334 -24.99 -9.10 -12.91
CA GLY A 334 -24.24 -9.37 -14.14
C GLY A 334 -23.64 -8.11 -14.77
N THR A 335 -24.31 -6.96 -14.66
CA THR A 335 -23.76 -5.65 -15.07
C THR A 335 -22.92 -5.04 -13.92
N PHE A 336 -23.37 -5.21 -12.67
CA PHE A 336 -22.67 -4.75 -11.49
C PHE A 336 -22.02 -5.94 -10.77
N THR A 337 -20.73 -5.81 -10.47
CA THR A 337 -19.92 -6.81 -9.75
C THR A 337 -19.57 -6.34 -8.34
N THR A 338 -20.53 -5.70 -7.67
CA THR A 338 -20.41 -5.11 -6.33
C THR A 338 -21.59 -5.50 -5.46
N PHE A 339 -21.47 -5.33 -4.14
CA PHE A 339 -22.58 -5.43 -3.22
C PHE A 339 -23.24 -4.07 -3.03
N GLY A 340 -24.54 -4.04 -3.04
CA GLY A 340 -25.37 -2.88 -2.74
C GLY A 340 -26.67 -3.33 -2.06
N ALA A 341 -27.58 -2.40 -1.78
CA ALA A 341 -28.89 -2.73 -1.21
C ALA A 341 -30.03 -2.08 -2.01
N TRP A 342 -31.01 -2.88 -2.40
CA TRP A 342 -32.14 -2.48 -3.25
C TRP A 342 -33.46 -2.79 -2.55
N THR A 343 -34.52 -2.08 -2.92
CA THR A 343 -35.89 -2.31 -2.43
C THR A 343 -36.50 -3.59 -2.99
N GLU A 344 -36.04 -4.02 -4.17
CA GLU A 344 -36.55 -5.18 -4.88
C GLU A 344 -35.41 -6.11 -5.29
N ALA A 345 -35.73 -7.38 -5.51
CA ALA A 345 -34.79 -8.33 -6.08
C ALA A 345 -34.40 -7.88 -7.49
N GLN A 346 -33.11 -7.67 -7.71
CA GLN A 346 -32.59 -7.34 -9.02
C GLN A 346 -32.48 -8.62 -9.86
N GLU A 347 -32.71 -8.50 -11.15
CA GLU A 347 -32.57 -9.61 -12.08
C GLU A 347 -31.12 -10.16 -12.02
N ASN A 348 -30.98 -11.48 -11.88
CA ASN A 348 -29.70 -12.18 -11.76
C ASN A 348 -28.82 -11.77 -10.55
N ALA A 349 -29.34 -10.98 -9.61
CA ALA A 349 -28.64 -10.72 -8.36
C ALA A 349 -28.83 -11.89 -7.37
N VAL A 350 -27.88 -12.03 -6.44
CA VAL A 350 -27.93 -13.05 -5.40
C VAL A 350 -27.91 -12.43 -4.01
N LYS A 351 -28.66 -13.04 -3.07
CA LYS A 351 -28.58 -12.69 -1.66
C LYS A 351 -27.23 -13.10 -1.08
N PRO A 352 -26.71 -12.38 -0.08
CA PRO A 352 -25.45 -12.73 0.54
C PRO A 352 -25.58 -13.97 1.43
N MET A 353 -24.47 -14.70 1.53
CA MET A 353 -24.13 -15.60 2.60
C MET A 353 -23.27 -14.85 3.61
N LEU A 354 -23.18 -15.34 4.82
CA LEU A 354 -22.26 -14.83 5.83
C LEU A 354 -21.26 -15.92 6.18
N PHE A 355 -19.98 -15.55 6.26
CA PHE A 355 -18.91 -16.43 6.68
C PHE A 355 -18.32 -15.85 7.97
N VAL A 356 -18.45 -16.57 9.06
CA VAL A 356 -18.01 -16.15 10.39
C VAL A 356 -16.53 -16.48 10.60
N LEU A 357 -15.80 -15.58 11.25
CA LEU A 357 -14.42 -15.82 11.67
C LEU A 357 -14.39 -17.02 12.63
N ASP A 358 -13.60 -18.04 12.27
CA ASP A 358 -13.27 -19.17 13.12
C ASP A 358 -12.02 -18.85 13.93
N ASP A 359 -12.20 -18.32 15.15
CA ASP A 359 -11.10 -17.93 16.03
C ASP A 359 -10.12 -19.09 16.31
N ALA A 360 -10.64 -20.34 16.40
CA ALA A 360 -9.82 -21.51 16.67
C ALA A 360 -8.97 -21.92 15.47
N ALA A 361 -9.53 -21.81 14.26
CA ALA A 361 -8.81 -22.12 13.02
C ALA A 361 -7.89 -20.97 12.59
N SER A 362 -8.23 -19.73 12.95
CA SER A 362 -7.44 -18.52 12.68
C SER A 362 -6.29 -18.35 13.68
N SER A 363 -6.39 -18.94 14.87
CA SER A 363 -5.28 -18.95 15.82
C SER A 363 -4.08 -19.69 15.22
N ILE A 364 -2.89 -19.13 15.41
CA ILE A 364 -1.62 -19.73 14.95
C ILE A 364 -1.43 -21.05 15.71
N ASN A 365 -1.93 -22.15 15.18
CA ASN A 365 -1.62 -23.49 15.62
C ASN A 365 -0.16 -23.78 15.25
N GLY A 366 0.77 -23.38 16.11
CA GLY A 366 2.17 -23.71 15.87
C GLY A 366 3.19 -22.65 16.30
N VAL A 367 2.86 -21.59 17.00
CA VAL A 367 3.80 -21.11 17.98
C VAL A 367 3.89 -22.19 19.05
N GLN A 368 4.56 -23.30 18.70
CA GLN A 368 5.42 -23.87 19.71
C GLN A 368 6.31 -22.68 20.10
N THR A 369 5.90 -21.95 21.13
CA THR A 369 6.90 -21.61 22.11
C THR A 369 7.57 -22.96 22.30
N THR A 370 8.72 -23.19 21.63
CA THR A 370 9.72 -24.02 22.21
C THR A 370 9.81 -23.38 23.59
N VAL A 371 9.13 -23.98 24.53
CA VAL A 371 9.44 -23.82 25.93
C VAL A 371 10.92 -24.13 25.89
N LYS A 372 11.76 -23.09 25.84
CA LYS A 372 13.19 -23.24 26.07
C LYS A 372 13.19 -24.12 27.33
N PRO A 373 13.83 -25.27 27.32
CA PRO A 373 13.79 -26.15 28.47
C PRO A 373 13.97 -25.22 29.65
N GLN A 374 13.05 -25.23 30.61
CA GLN A 374 13.03 -24.26 31.68
C GLN A 374 14.41 -24.38 32.34
N ASN A 375 15.34 -23.58 31.82
CA ASN A 375 16.60 -23.39 32.52
C ASN A 375 16.16 -22.72 33.81
N ASN A 376 16.11 -23.45 34.91
CA ASN A 376 15.88 -22.96 36.25
C ASN A 376 17.01 -22.01 36.68
N VAL A 377 17.40 -21.13 35.75
CA VAL A 377 18.40 -20.10 35.96
C VAL A 377 17.77 -19.08 36.89
N ARG A 378 18.42 -18.91 38.03
CA ARG A 378 18.00 -17.99 39.08
C ARG A 378 18.80 -16.71 38.98
N TYR A 379 18.12 -15.59 39.12
CA TYR A 379 18.74 -14.28 39.20
C TYR A 379 18.34 -13.59 40.49
N ASN A 380 19.23 -12.83 41.10
CA ASN A 380 18.87 -11.93 42.18
C ASN A 380 18.16 -10.67 41.65
N ILE A 381 17.73 -9.77 42.53
CA ILE A 381 17.04 -8.53 42.16
C ILE A 381 17.94 -7.55 41.40
N ALA A 382 19.25 -7.73 41.39
CA ALA A 382 20.21 -6.96 40.60
C ALA A 382 20.48 -7.57 39.23
N GLY A 383 19.75 -8.65 38.85
CA GLY A 383 19.88 -9.31 37.54
C GLY A 383 21.09 -10.24 37.43
N GLN A 384 21.82 -10.50 38.52
CA GLN A 384 22.98 -11.39 38.53
C GLN A 384 22.49 -12.85 38.69
N ARG A 385 23.11 -13.77 37.97
CA ARG A 385 22.83 -15.20 38.07
C ARG A 385 23.32 -15.71 39.45
N VAL A 386 22.46 -16.45 40.13
CA VAL A 386 22.74 -17.01 41.45
C VAL A 386 22.60 -18.51 41.53
N ALA A 387 23.29 -19.14 42.44
CA ALA A 387 23.25 -20.58 42.68
C ALA A 387 21.92 -21.00 43.34
N ALA A 388 21.70 -22.33 43.39
CA ALA A 388 20.45 -22.90 43.91
C ALA A 388 20.25 -22.67 45.42
N ASP A 389 21.33 -22.44 46.18
CA ASP A 389 21.39 -22.21 47.62
C ASP A 389 21.39 -20.71 48.01
N TYR A 390 21.28 -19.81 47.04
CA TYR A 390 21.23 -18.36 47.28
C TYR A 390 20.04 -17.99 48.18
N LYS A 391 20.31 -17.28 49.25
CA LYS A 391 19.31 -16.78 50.21
C LYS A 391 18.85 -15.38 49.82
N GLY A 392 17.55 -15.17 49.71
CA GLY A 392 16.98 -13.89 49.33
C GLY A 392 15.92 -13.97 48.23
N ILE A 393 15.63 -12.83 47.59
CA ILE A 393 14.68 -12.81 46.46
C ILE A 393 15.37 -13.30 45.21
N VAL A 394 14.84 -14.37 44.65
CA VAL A 394 15.25 -14.91 43.34
C VAL A 394 14.18 -14.73 42.29
N ILE A 395 14.59 -14.46 41.06
CA ILE A 395 13.76 -14.39 39.90
C ILE A 395 14.01 -15.65 39.08
N ILE A 396 12.96 -16.46 38.85
CA ILE A 396 12.99 -17.66 38.03
C ILE A 396 11.85 -17.52 37.03
N ASN A 397 12.16 -17.59 35.73
CA ASN A 397 11.15 -17.47 34.63
C ASN A 397 10.25 -16.23 34.81
N GLY A 398 10.83 -15.08 35.16
CA GLY A 398 10.13 -13.81 35.34
C GLY A 398 9.30 -13.69 36.66
N LYS A 399 9.22 -14.72 37.45
CA LYS A 399 8.51 -14.72 38.75
C LYS A 399 9.48 -14.56 39.93
N LYS A 400 9.08 -13.77 40.93
CA LYS A 400 9.87 -13.53 42.16
C LYS A 400 9.51 -14.55 43.24
N TYR A 401 10.53 -15.13 43.87
CA TYR A 401 10.42 -16.06 45.00
C TYR A 401 11.33 -15.61 46.11
N LEU A 402 10.87 -15.76 47.35
CA LEU A 402 11.75 -15.60 48.55
C LEU A 402 12.36 -16.96 48.89
N GLN A 403 13.65 -17.10 48.68
CA GLN A 403 14.41 -18.30 49.07
C GLN A 403 15.03 -18.08 50.42
N LYS A 404 14.62 -18.89 51.41
CA LYS A 404 15.09 -18.80 52.83
C LYS A 404 16.37 -19.58 53.05
#